data_579d9b96117704c8ffb4711a45811ed7
#
_entry.id   579d9b96117704c8ffb4711a45811ed7
#
_cell.length_a   1.000
_cell.length_b   1.000
_cell.length_c   1.000
_cell.angle_alpha   90.00
_cell.angle_beta   90.00
_cell.angle_gamma   90.00
#
_symmetry.space_group_name_H-M   'P 1'
#
loop_
_entity.id
_entity.type
_entity.pdbx_description
1 polymer ?
#
loop_
_entity_poly.entity_id
_entity_poly.type
_entity_poly.pdbx_seq_one_letter_code
_entity_poly.pdbx_strand_id
1 'polypeptide(L)'
;MNALMDVISDRKNNPPAEPSYVAKLLRGGTAEIGFKIVEEAAEVVEAADEPGAAGRVHLVKETADLVFHTAVMLGFHGIMWSEVEAELARRFGISGITEKQSRGSASAND
;
A
#
# COMPACT_ATOMS: atom_id res chain seq x y z
N MET A 1 4.72 0.95 6.43
CA MET A 1 3.32 1.20 6.06
C MET A 1 2.57 2.09 7.04
N ASN A 2 2.93 2.05 8.33
CA ASN A 2 2.22 2.89 9.29
C ASN A 2 2.35 4.37 8.99
N ALA A 3 3.53 4.82 8.59
CA ALA A 3 3.73 6.23 8.27
C ALA A 3 2.88 6.65 7.08
N LEU A 4 2.78 5.79 6.06
CA LEU A 4 1.93 6.08 4.91
C LEU A 4 0.46 6.12 5.30
N MET A 5 0.03 5.18 6.14
CA MET A 5 -1.36 5.16 6.59
C MET A 5 -1.69 6.39 7.41
N ASP A 6 -0.72 6.89 8.19
CA ASP A 6 -0.91 8.11 8.96
C ASP A 6 -1.10 9.32 8.06
N VAL A 7 -0.34 9.41 6.98
CA VAL A 7 -0.48 10.49 6.01
C VAL A 7 -1.88 10.44 5.37
N ILE A 8 -2.31 9.25 4.98
CA ILE A 8 -3.63 9.08 4.35
C ILE A 8 -4.73 9.49 5.32
N SER A 9 -4.64 9.05 6.55
CA SER A 9 -5.63 9.38 7.57
C SER A 9 -5.67 10.89 7.81
N ASP A 10 -4.51 11.52 7.86
CA ASP A 10 -4.43 12.96 8.05
C ASP A 10 -5.10 13.71 6.90
N ARG A 11 -4.83 13.31 5.65
CA ARG A 11 -5.44 13.98 4.50
C ARG A 11 -6.93 13.78 4.45
N LYS A 12 -7.41 12.66 4.97
CA LYS A 12 -8.83 12.37 5.02
C LYS A 12 -9.54 13.24 6.06
N ASN A 13 -8.94 13.33 7.24
CA ASN A 13 -9.57 14.02 8.36
C ASN A 13 -9.30 15.53 8.39
N ASN A 14 -8.20 15.95 7.81
CA ASN A 14 -7.79 17.35 7.78
C ASN A 14 -7.37 17.72 6.35
N PRO A 15 -8.35 17.88 5.43
CA PRO A 15 -8.02 18.15 4.04
C PRO A 15 -7.16 19.42 3.93
N PRO A 16 -6.04 19.34 3.22
CA PRO A 16 -5.16 20.51 3.10
C PRO A 16 -5.78 21.59 2.24
N ALA A 17 -5.37 22.84 2.51
CA ALA A 17 -5.82 23.96 1.71
C ALA A 17 -5.22 23.91 0.32
N GLU A 18 -4.01 23.36 0.21
CA GLU A 18 -3.31 23.28 -1.07
C GLU A 18 -3.57 21.93 -1.74
N PRO A 19 -3.43 21.86 -3.07
CA PRO A 19 -3.67 20.62 -3.79
C PRO A 19 -2.81 19.48 -3.25
N SER A 20 -3.41 18.31 -3.12
CA SER A 20 -2.74 17.10 -2.68
C SER A 20 -3.30 15.95 -3.48
N TYR A 21 -2.42 15.11 -4.01
CA TYR A 21 -2.84 13.95 -4.78
C TYR A 21 -3.67 12.99 -3.92
N VAL A 22 -3.22 12.77 -2.69
CA VAL A 22 -3.96 11.89 -1.78
C VAL A 22 -5.35 12.46 -1.51
N ALA A 23 -5.44 13.77 -1.24
CA ALA A 23 -6.74 14.39 -0.99
C ALA A 23 -7.65 14.28 -2.20
N LYS A 24 -7.09 14.42 -3.40
CA LYS A 24 -7.87 14.29 -4.62
C LYS A 24 -8.43 12.88 -4.77
N LEU A 25 -7.60 11.87 -4.52
CA LEU A 25 -8.05 10.48 -4.59
C LEU A 25 -9.15 10.22 -3.57
N LEU A 26 -8.98 10.72 -2.35
CA LEU A 26 -9.97 10.51 -1.31
C LEU A 26 -11.30 11.15 -1.67
N ARG A 27 -11.27 12.32 -2.33
CA ARG A 27 -12.50 12.96 -2.77
C ARG A 27 -13.20 12.15 -3.86
N GLY A 28 -12.42 11.50 -4.72
CA GLY A 28 -12.98 10.68 -5.79
C GLY A 28 -13.58 9.38 -5.32
N GLY A 29 -13.19 8.93 -4.13
CA GLY A 29 -13.77 7.76 -3.51
C GLY A 29 -13.39 6.45 -4.16
N THR A 30 -14.14 5.41 -3.83
CA THR A 30 -13.83 4.05 -4.26
C THR A 30 -13.66 3.93 -5.77
N ALA A 31 -14.50 4.61 -6.54
CA ALA A 31 -14.45 4.46 -7.99
C ALA A 31 -13.14 4.97 -8.58
N GLU A 32 -12.72 6.17 -8.18
CA GLU A 32 -11.50 6.75 -8.72
C GLU A 32 -10.26 6.02 -8.21
N ILE A 33 -10.25 5.69 -6.93
CA ILE A 33 -9.13 4.94 -6.34
C ILE A 33 -9.04 3.57 -7.00
N GLY A 34 -10.18 2.92 -7.21
CA GLY A 34 -10.23 1.61 -7.85
C GLY A 34 -9.71 1.64 -9.27
N PHE A 35 -10.03 2.68 -10.01
CA PHE A 35 -9.53 2.84 -11.38
C PHE A 35 -8.00 2.88 -11.37
N LYS A 36 -7.41 3.60 -10.42
CA LYS A 36 -5.95 3.68 -10.31
C LYS A 36 -5.35 2.33 -9.94
N ILE A 37 -5.99 1.59 -9.06
CA ILE A 37 -5.49 0.28 -8.66
C ILE A 37 -5.44 -0.66 -9.88
N VAL A 38 -6.50 -0.69 -10.67
CA VAL A 38 -6.55 -1.55 -11.85
C VAL A 38 -5.47 -1.14 -12.85
N GLU A 39 -5.30 0.16 -13.03
CA GLU A 39 -4.29 0.69 -13.95
C GLU A 39 -2.89 0.28 -13.51
N GLU A 40 -2.58 0.47 -12.22
CA GLU A 40 -1.26 0.14 -11.71
C GLU A 40 -1.00 -1.37 -11.71
N ALA A 41 -2.03 -2.16 -11.47
CA ALA A 41 -1.87 -3.62 -11.52
C ALA A 41 -1.46 -4.07 -12.92
N ALA A 42 -2.05 -3.48 -13.94
CA ALA A 42 -1.67 -3.79 -15.32
C ALA A 42 -0.22 -3.39 -15.59
N GLU A 43 0.20 -2.24 -15.06
CA GLU A 43 1.56 -1.77 -15.26
C GLU A 43 2.59 -2.63 -14.54
N VAL A 44 2.23 -3.19 -13.39
CA VAL A 44 3.10 -4.13 -12.70
C VAL A 44 3.35 -5.35 -13.59
N VAL A 45 2.29 -5.88 -14.20
CA VAL A 45 2.41 -7.05 -15.06
C VAL A 45 3.29 -6.75 -16.28
N GLU A 46 3.10 -5.57 -16.88
CA GLU A 46 3.91 -5.18 -18.03
C GLU A 46 5.38 -5.00 -17.64
N ALA A 47 5.63 -4.36 -16.51
CA ALA A 47 7.00 -4.14 -16.06
C ALA A 47 7.71 -5.46 -15.77
N ALA A 48 6.98 -6.46 -15.31
CA ALA A 48 7.55 -7.75 -14.99
C ALA A 48 8.11 -8.46 -16.23
N ASP A 49 7.60 -8.11 -17.42
CA ASP A 49 8.07 -8.72 -18.66
C ASP A 49 9.29 -8.00 -19.23
N GLU A 50 9.68 -6.87 -18.69
CA GLU A 50 10.83 -6.14 -19.22
C GLU A 50 12.12 -6.76 -18.70
N PRO A 51 13.12 -6.94 -19.60
CA PRO A 51 14.37 -7.58 -19.19
C PRO A 51 15.35 -6.62 -18.52
N GLY A 52 16.31 -7.20 -17.83
CA GLY A 52 17.49 -6.50 -17.37
C GLY A 52 17.23 -5.60 -16.18
N ALA A 53 18.23 -4.74 -15.91
CA ALA A 53 18.19 -3.87 -14.76
C ALA A 53 17.09 -2.82 -14.85
N ALA A 54 16.82 -2.35 -16.07
CA ALA A 54 15.77 -1.36 -16.28
C ALA A 54 14.41 -1.94 -15.94
N GLY A 55 14.16 -3.18 -16.33
CA GLY A 55 12.91 -3.86 -16.01
C GLY A 55 12.75 -4.05 -14.51
N ARG A 56 13.85 -4.38 -13.84
CA ARG A 56 13.83 -4.55 -12.40
C ARG A 56 13.43 -3.26 -11.68
N VAL A 57 14.03 -2.14 -12.09
CA VAL A 57 13.73 -0.84 -11.50
C VAL A 57 12.27 -0.47 -11.77
N HIS A 58 11.80 -0.72 -12.98
CA HIS A 58 10.44 -0.40 -13.36
C HIS A 58 9.44 -1.23 -12.55
N LEU A 59 9.72 -2.51 -12.35
CA LEU A 59 8.83 -3.36 -11.56
C LEU A 59 8.71 -2.88 -10.12
N VAL A 60 9.83 -2.46 -9.50
CA VAL A 60 9.79 -1.93 -8.14
C VAL A 60 8.94 -0.66 -8.09
N LYS A 61 9.12 0.21 -9.07
CA LYS A 61 8.39 1.47 -9.11
C LYS A 61 6.89 1.26 -9.26
N GLU A 62 6.49 0.40 -10.19
CA GLU A 62 5.07 0.15 -10.40
C GLU A 62 4.43 -0.60 -9.23
N THR A 63 5.20 -1.48 -8.60
CA THR A 63 4.71 -2.17 -7.41
C THR A 63 4.47 -1.16 -6.27
N ALA A 64 5.39 -0.19 -6.12
CA ALA A 64 5.21 0.85 -5.12
C ALA A 64 3.94 1.66 -5.39
N ASP A 65 3.67 1.98 -6.67
CA ASP A 65 2.46 2.71 -7.03
C ASP A 65 1.21 1.90 -6.70
N LEU A 66 1.24 0.61 -6.98
CA LEU A 66 0.11 -0.26 -6.67
C LEU A 66 -0.13 -0.34 -5.17
N VAL A 67 0.93 -0.51 -4.39
CA VAL A 67 0.82 -0.56 -2.93
C VAL A 67 0.28 0.76 -2.40
N PHE A 68 0.76 1.88 -2.95
CA PHE A 68 0.30 3.20 -2.54
C PHE A 68 -1.21 3.36 -2.76
N HIS A 69 -1.69 3.06 -3.95
CA HIS A 69 -3.11 3.24 -4.25
C HIS A 69 -3.98 2.26 -3.45
N THR A 70 -3.47 1.06 -3.20
CA THR A 70 -4.18 0.11 -2.34
C THR A 70 -4.27 0.64 -0.91
N ALA A 71 -3.20 1.26 -0.41
CA ALA A 71 -3.21 1.85 0.91
C ALA A 71 -4.24 3.00 1.00
N VAL A 72 -4.34 3.80 -0.07
CA VAL A 72 -5.35 4.87 -0.11
C VAL A 72 -6.76 4.28 -0.03
N MET A 73 -7.00 3.18 -0.75
CA MET A 73 -8.31 2.52 -0.69
C MET A 73 -8.63 2.06 0.72
N LEU A 74 -7.66 1.43 1.38
CA LEU A 74 -7.84 1.00 2.76
C LEU A 74 -8.14 2.18 3.67
N GLY A 75 -7.37 3.25 3.54
CA GLY A 75 -7.57 4.44 4.36
C GLY A 75 -8.93 5.07 4.13
N PHE A 76 -9.40 5.08 2.87
CA PHE A 76 -10.72 5.59 2.56
C PHE A 76 -11.80 4.83 3.31
N HIS A 77 -11.62 3.54 3.48
CA HIS A 77 -12.59 2.69 4.18
C HIS A 77 -12.27 2.51 5.67
N GLY A 78 -11.29 3.24 6.18
CA GLY A 78 -10.96 3.19 7.61
C GLY A 78 -10.27 1.92 8.06
N ILE A 79 -9.59 1.23 7.13
CA ILE A 79 -8.91 -0.02 7.41
C ILE A 79 -7.42 0.24 7.56
N MET A 80 -6.81 -0.36 8.59
CA MET A 80 -5.38 -0.21 8.83
C MET A 80 -4.60 -1.29 8.10
N TRP A 81 -3.35 -0.98 7.74
CA TRP A 81 -2.50 -1.95 7.07
C TRP A 81 -2.27 -3.19 7.94
N SER A 82 -2.23 -3.00 9.25
CA SER A 82 -2.04 -4.13 10.17
C SER A 82 -3.15 -5.17 10.04
N GLU A 83 -4.34 -4.78 9.62
CA GLU A 83 -5.43 -5.74 9.41
C GLU A 83 -5.13 -6.65 8.23
N VAL A 84 -4.49 -6.10 7.20
CA VAL A 84 -4.08 -6.90 6.04
C VAL A 84 -2.98 -7.87 6.45
N GLU A 85 -2.01 -7.38 7.24
CA GLU A 85 -0.94 -8.23 7.72
C GLU A 85 -1.47 -9.38 8.58
N ALA A 86 -2.44 -9.08 9.43
CA ALA A 86 -3.05 -10.11 10.28
C ALA A 86 -3.74 -11.18 9.44
N GLU A 87 -4.41 -10.76 8.38
CA GLU A 87 -5.09 -11.72 7.50
C GLU A 87 -4.09 -12.62 6.78
N LEU A 88 -2.97 -12.04 6.34
CA LEU A 88 -1.92 -12.82 5.69
C LEU A 88 -1.30 -13.82 6.67
N ALA A 89 -1.07 -13.39 7.90
CA ALA A 89 -0.54 -14.27 8.93
C ALA A 89 -1.49 -15.43 9.20
N ARG A 90 -2.78 -15.14 9.23
CA ARG A 90 -3.78 -16.17 9.47
C ARG A 90 -3.78 -17.21 8.36
N ARG A 91 -3.70 -16.76 7.11
CA ARG A 91 -3.80 -17.66 5.96
C ARG A 91 -2.57 -18.53 5.79
N PHE A 92 -1.42 -17.98 6.05
CA PHE A 92 -0.16 -18.65 5.70
C PHE A 92 0.62 -19.15 6.90
N GLY A 93 0.08 -19.00 8.10
CA GLY A 93 0.76 -19.48 9.29
C GLY A 93 2.05 -18.75 9.60
N ILE A 94 2.21 -17.54 9.04
CA ILE A 94 3.40 -16.75 9.27
C ILE A 94 3.11 -15.74 10.36
N SER A 95 2.96 -16.25 11.55
CA SER A 95 2.55 -15.43 12.66
C SER A 95 3.54 -14.34 12.97
N GLY A 96 4.59 -14.27 12.28
CA GLY A 96 5.63 -13.35 12.63
C GLY A 96 5.77 -12.14 11.77
N ILE A 97 4.91 -11.90 10.81
CA ILE A 97 5.11 -10.72 9.98
C ILE A 97 5.22 -9.48 10.82
N THR A 98 4.19 -9.15 11.55
CA THR A 98 4.20 -7.99 12.42
C THR A 98 5.01 -8.23 13.67
N GLU A 99 4.87 -9.41 14.24
CA GLU A 99 5.59 -9.78 15.41
C GLU A 99 7.09 -9.71 15.26
N LYS A 100 7.57 -10.22 14.17
CA LYS A 100 8.97 -10.19 13.88
C LYS A 100 9.48 -8.77 13.82
N GLN A 101 8.74 -7.91 13.20
CA GLN A 101 9.13 -6.53 13.09
C GLN A 101 9.08 -5.81 14.43
N SER A 102 8.12 -6.11 15.25
CA SER A 102 8.00 -5.44 16.51
C SER A 102 9.02 -5.93 17.50
N ARG A 103 9.41 -7.21 17.46
CA ARG A 103 10.42 -7.69 18.35
C ARG A 103 11.78 -7.19 17.97
N GLY A 104 11.89 -6.78 16.81
CA GLY A 104 13.11 -6.28 16.37
C GLY A 104 13.91 -7.37 16.36
N SER A 105 13.56 -8.15 16.41
CA SER A 105 14.10 -9.00 16.53
C SER A 105 14.27 -9.80 17.57
N ALA A 106 13.76 -9.73 18.30
CA ALA A 106 13.87 -10.56 19.31
C ALA A 106 13.82 -11.91 18.88
N SER A 107 13.67 -12.09 18.38
CA SER A 107 13.59 -12.98 17.99
C SER A 107 13.33 -13.50 17.15
N ALA A 108 13.40 -13.43 16.85
CA ALA A 108 13.11 -13.67 16.07
C ALA A 108 12.87 -14.50 15.67
N ASN A 109 12.50 -14.83 15.79
CA ASN A 109 12.13 -15.42 15.43
C ASN A 109 11.74 -15.84 15.02
N ASP A 110 11.49 -15.83 14.81
CA ASP A 110 10.95 -16.17 14.37
C ASP A 110 10.88 -16.45 13.84
#